data_79211385a29d75d5d55af64d7439910d
#
_entry.id   79211385a29d75d5d55af64d7439910d
#
_cell.length_a   1.000
_cell.length_b   1.000
_cell.length_c   1.000
_cell.angle_alpha   90.00
_cell.angle_beta   90.00
_cell.angle_gamma   90.00
#
_symmetry.space_group_name_H-M   'P 1'
#
loop_
_entity.id
_entity.type
_entity.pdbx_description
1 polymer ?
#
loop_
_entity_poly.entity_id
_entity_poly.type
_entity_poly.pdbx_seq_one_letter_code
_entity_poly.pdbx_strand_id
1 'polypeptide(L)'
;ELGIIVLILVNALNACNALNESIELLQRYVESHLQEDNGLCFDLLDLLLNRGDQQAIEHLAKLYEQAGLLHIAPWFRARVINQQEDWSELESIGQQLLENEKGREWVGVYRMCSWAAQKQEAWDRQLDYLQQLQQLMISREEDIRNLQWDIMATASILQQWDLVRAIAAELEIELTEGEGFIDEKWGLLNIRFRENYEYRYYYAQRIGPVTARIIEPTYRTDFPQHVDEIVVFDAEMLNTRPEDEEDQKNFTPLYGCLKTIIPTEYGESWFCEGVMPGEEQFNAFREALRERNWYYWSNSNDDYTLTDSHQGEDAQPLPAFYFVISAPRSVSKGDIDKTLHELTADWKHPLCWWRLAKEAGANEEKHVAISERYGM
;
A
#
# COMPACT_ATOMS: atom_id res chain seq x y z
N GLU A 1 -14.03 -5.43 -42.87
CA GLU A 1 -15.11 -4.42 -42.92
C GLU A 1 -16.31 -4.81 -42.05
N LEU A 2 -16.80 -6.07 -42.10
CA LEU A 2 -17.96 -6.53 -41.33
C LEU A 2 -17.70 -6.41 -39.80
N GLY A 3 -16.53 -6.78 -39.32
CA GLY A 3 -16.17 -6.68 -37.89
C GLY A 3 -16.26 -5.26 -37.36
N ILE A 4 -15.82 -4.24 -38.13
CA ILE A 4 -15.94 -2.84 -37.77
C ILE A 4 -17.41 -2.41 -37.62
N ILE A 5 -18.26 -2.85 -38.51
CA ILE A 5 -19.70 -2.56 -38.45
C ILE A 5 -20.33 -3.20 -37.20
N VAL A 6 -19.95 -4.46 -36.90
CA VAL A 6 -20.40 -5.15 -35.67
C VAL A 6 -19.94 -4.38 -34.43
N LEU A 7 -18.68 -3.96 -34.35
CA LEU A 7 -18.15 -3.19 -33.23
C LEU A 7 -18.93 -1.87 -33.03
N ILE A 8 -19.22 -1.13 -34.11
CA ILE A 8 -20.01 0.10 -34.04
C ILE A 8 -21.42 -0.16 -33.52
N LEU A 9 -22.07 -1.23 -33.99
CA LEU A 9 -23.40 -1.59 -33.54
C LEU A 9 -23.43 -2.04 -32.08
N VAL A 10 -22.43 -2.81 -31.64
CA VAL A 10 -22.28 -3.24 -30.24
C VAL A 10 -22.08 -2.02 -29.32
N ASN A 11 -21.23 -1.08 -29.70
CA ASN A 11 -21.03 0.15 -28.94
C ASN A 11 -22.32 0.99 -28.84
N ALA A 12 -23.10 1.06 -29.91
CA ALA A 12 -24.40 1.75 -29.91
C ALA A 12 -25.42 1.04 -29.02
N LEU A 13 -25.48 -0.30 -29.06
CA LEU A 13 -26.36 -1.11 -28.21
C LEU A 13 -25.98 -0.96 -26.73
N ASN A 14 -24.69 -1.00 -26.41
CA ASN A 14 -24.19 -0.79 -25.05
C ASN A 14 -24.53 0.61 -24.53
N ALA A 15 -24.40 1.65 -25.35
CA ALA A 15 -24.80 3.01 -25.01
C ALA A 15 -26.33 3.14 -24.74
N CYS A 16 -27.12 2.26 -25.32
CA CYS A 16 -28.56 2.15 -25.09
C CYS A 16 -28.94 1.18 -23.95
N ASN A 17 -27.96 0.65 -23.20
CA ASN A 17 -28.14 -0.41 -22.19
C ASN A 17 -28.80 -1.70 -22.73
N ALA A 18 -28.64 -2.01 -24.03
CA ALA A 18 -29.14 -3.19 -24.69
C ALA A 18 -28.11 -4.33 -24.66
N LEU A 19 -27.70 -4.76 -23.44
CA LEU A 19 -26.61 -5.71 -23.23
C LEU A 19 -26.88 -7.07 -23.85
N ASN A 20 -28.13 -7.59 -23.79
CA ASN A 20 -28.46 -8.90 -24.33
C ASN A 20 -28.34 -8.90 -25.86
N GLU A 21 -28.81 -7.83 -26.50
CA GLU A 21 -28.72 -7.66 -27.96
C GLU A 21 -27.26 -7.52 -28.41
N SER A 22 -26.42 -6.84 -27.62
CA SER A 22 -24.97 -6.75 -27.86
C SER A 22 -24.31 -8.13 -27.82
N ILE A 23 -24.61 -8.93 -26.79
CA ILE A 23 -24.09 -10.30 -26.66
C ILE A 23 -24.58 -11.19 -27.82
N GLU A 24 -25.85 -11.14 -28.13
CA GLU A 24 -26.40 -11.95 -29.20
C GLU A 24 -25.79 -11.63 -30.59
N LEU A 25 -25.58 -10.34 -30.85
CA LEU A 25 -24.92 -9.88 -32.07
C LEU A 25 -23.46 -10.35 -32.16
N LEU A 26 -22.70 -10.14 -31.08
CA LEU A 26 -21.30 -10.58 -31.02
C LEU A 26 -21.17 -12.10 -31.09
N GLN A 27 -22.01 -12.82 -30.37
CA GLN A 27 -21.98 -14.28 -30.36
C GLN A 27 -22.20 -14.85 -31.77
N ARG A 28 -23.22 -14.39 -32.50
CA ARG A 28 -23.47 -14.81 -33.90
C ARG A 28 -22.30 -14.50 -34.82
N TYR A 29 -21.68 -13.33 -34.64
CA TYR A 29 -20.52 -12.94 -35.44
C TYR A 29 -19.31 -13.81 -35.13
N VAL A 30 -18.93 -13.95 -33.85
CA VAL A 30 -17.76 -14.69 -33.37
C VAL A 30 -17.85 -16.17 -33.75
N GLU A 31 -18.99 -16.82 -33.52
CA GLU A 31 -19.20 -18.23 -33.86
C GLU A 31 -19.07 -18.53 -35.37
N SER A 32 -19.39 -17.54 -36.24
CA SER A 32 -19.24 -17.67 -37.69
C SER A 32 -17.85 -17.22 -38.21
N HIS A 33 -17.02 -16.60 -37.39
CA HIS A 33 -15.73 -16.03 -37.75
C HIS A 33 -14.64 -16.34 -36.72
N LEU A 34 -14.51 -17.64 -36.37
CA LEU A 34 -13.45 -18.09 -35.45
C LEU A 34 -12.07 -17.87 -36.10
N GLN A 35 -11.40 -16.80 -35.72
CA GLN A 35 -10.07 -16.42 -36.22
C GLN A 35 -9.21 -15.95 -35.05
N GLU A 36 -7.92 -16.16 -35.17
CA GLU A 36 -6.95 -15.83 -34.10
C GLU A 36 -6.92 -14.34 -33.74
N ASP A 37 -6.99 -13.48 -34.73
CA ASP A 37 -6.89 -12.02 -34.62
C ASP A 37 -8.25 -11.30 -34.51
N ASN A 38 -9.32 -12.05 -34.22
CA ASN A 38 -10.65 -11.51 -34.06
C ASN A 38 -10.82 -10.87 -32.67
N GLY A 39 -10.50 -9.58 -32.51
CA GLY A 39 -10.64 -8.83 -31.26
C GLY A 39 -12.05 -8.87 -30.65
N LEU A 40 -13.11 -9.05 -31.46
CA LEU A 40 -14.50 -9.09 -31.01
C LEU A 40 -14.81 -10.30 -30.11
N CYS A 41 -14.01 -11.36 -30.15
CA CYS A 41 -14.15 -12.48 -29.21
C CYS A 41 -13.82 -12.07 -27.77
N PHE A 42 -12.90 -11.15 -27.58
CA PHE A 42 -12.54 -10.61 -26.25
C PHE A 42 -13.61 -9.62 -25.76
N ASP A 43 -14.19 -8.81 -26.66
CA ASP A 43 -15.34 -7.96 -26.32
C ASP A 43 -16.55 -8.83 -25.87
N LEU A 44 -16.82 -9.93 -26.58
CA LEU A 44 -17.85 -10.89 -26.18
C LEU A 44 -17.54 -11.51 -24.82
N LEU A 45 -16.30 -11.93 -24.59
CA LEU A 45 -15.85 -12.49 -23.31
C LEU A 45 -16.11 -11.51 -22.17
N ASP A 46 -15.74 -10.24 -22.32
CA ASP A 46 -15.92 -9.21 -21.29
C ASP A 46 -17.42 -8.98 -20.99
N LEU A 47 -18.28 -8.95 -21.98
CA LEU A 47 -19.73 -8.85 -21.77
C LEU A 47 -20.31 -10.09 -21.05
N LEU A 48 -19.85 -11.30 -21.40
CA LEU A 48 -20.27 -12.54 -20.75
C LEU A 48 -19.77 -12.62 -19.31
N LEU A 49 -18.52 -12.16 -19.03
CA LEU A 49 -17.98 -12.06 -17.67
C LEU A 49 -18.79 -11.08 -16.81
N ASN A 50 -19.13 -9.91 -17.35
CA ASN A 50 -19.97 -8.92 -16.67
C ASN A 50 -21.38 -9.45 -16.37
N ARG A 51 -21.92 -10.32 -17.24
CA ARG A 51 -23.20 -11.00 -17.02
C ARG A 51 -23.10 -12.20 -16.07
N GLY A 52 -21.91 -12.70 -15.80
CA GLY A 52 -21.67 -13.91 -14.99
C GLY A 52 -22.00 -15.22 -15.72
N ASP A 53 -22.03 -15.23 -17.05
CA ASP A 53 -22.43 -16.37 -17.86
C ASP A 53 -21.27 -17.32 -18.18
N GLN A 54 -20.83 -18.03 -17.13
CA GLN A 54 -19.71 -18.98 -17.23
C GLN A 54 -20.01 -20.13 -18.25
N GLN A 55 -21.27 -20.51 -18.42
CA GLN A 55 -21.62 -21.56 -19.36
C GLN A 55 -21.40 -21.13 -20.82
N ALA A 56 -21.76 -19.88 -21.14
CA ALA A 56 -21.51 -19.34 -22.47
C ALA A 56 -20.00 -19.16 -22.73
N ILE A 57 -19.23 -18.77 -21.72
CA ILE A 57 -17.77 -18.65 -21.82
C ILE A 57 -17.13 -20.02 -22.10
N GLU A 58 -17.53 -21.06 -21.36
CA GLU A 58 -17.01 -22.42 -21.57
C GLU A 58 -17.44 -22.99 -22.94
N HIS A 59 -18.65 -22.67 -23.39
CA HIS A 59 -19.07 -23.02 -24.75
C HIS A 59 -18.19 -22.37 -25.80
N LEU A 60 -17.91 -21.06 -25.65
CA LEU A 60 -17.05 -20.30 -26.55
C LEU A 60 -15.64 -20.88 -26.55
N ALA A 61 -15.09 -21.19 -25.38
CA ALA A 61 -13.76 -21.81 -25.25
C ALA A 61 -13.66 -23.13 -26.04
N LYS A 62 -14.68 -23.99 -25.93
CA LYS A 62 -14.75 -25.26 -26.70
C LYS A 62 -14.81 -25.04 -28.20
N LEU A 63 -15.51 -24.03 -28.68
CA LEU A 63 -15.53 -23.69 -30.10
C LEU A 63 -14.13 -23.33 -30.63
N TYR A 64 -13.38 -22.55 -29.86
CA TYR A 64 -11.99 -22.18 -30.21
C TYR A 64 -11.05 -23.39 -30.16
N GLU A 65 -11.21 -24.30 -29.20
CA GLU A 65 -10.43 -25.54 -29.14
C GLU A 65 -10.74 -26.43 -30.40
N GLN A 66 -12.00 -26.57 -30.78
CA GLN A 66 -12.41 -27.34 -31.96
C GLN A 66 -11.91 -26.72 -33.26
N ALA A 67 -11.75 -25.38 -33.28
CA ALA A 67 -11.16 -24.67 -34.41
C ALA A 67 -9.59 -24.74 -34.42
N GLY A 68 -8.96 -25.41 -33.44
CA GLY A 68 -7.53 -25.58 -33.37
C GLY A 68 -6.76 -24.36 -32.78
N LEU A 69 -7.50 -23.40 -32.23
CA LEU A 69 -6.94 -22.18 -31.63
C LEU A 69 -6.69 -22.39 -30.11
N LEU A 70 -5.77 -23.29 -29.80
CA LEU A 70 -5.53 -23.85 -28.47
C LEU A 70 -5.01 -22.85 -27.43
N HIS A 71 -4.56 -21.66 -27.85
CA HIS A 71 -4.10 -20.61 -26.95
C HIS A 71 -5.23 -19.67 -26.49
N ILE A 72 -6.36 -19.60 -27.21
CA ILE A 72 -7.48 -18.70 -26.88
C ILE A 72 -8.36 -19.28 -25.76
N ALA A 73 -8.70 -20.56 -25.85
CA ALA A 73 -9.58 -21.19 -24.87
C ALA A 73 -9.05 -21.16 -23.42
N PRO A 74 -7.76 -21.45 -23.13
CA PRO A 74 -7.21 -21.29 -21.80
C PRO A 74 -7.28 -19.82 -21.32
N TRP A 75 -7.08 -18.84 -22.21
CA TRP A 75 -7.23 -17.43 -21.87
C TRP A 75 -8.65 -17.10 -21.39
N PHE A 76 -9.69 -17.62 -22.05
CA PHE A 76 -11.08 -17.41 -21.62
C PHE A 76 -11.34 -17.99 -20.23
N ARG A 77 -10.85 -19.19 -19.96
CA ARG A 77 -10.93 -19.83 -18.64
C ARG A 77 -10.16 -19.04 -17.58
N ALA A 78 -8.95 -18.58 -17.93
CA ALA A 78 -8.15 -17.75 -17.03
C ALA A 78 -8.90 -16.49 -16.58
N ARG A 79 -9.67 -15.84 -17.47
CA ARG A 79 -10.46 -14.66 -17.11
C ARG A 79 -11.58 -15.00 -16.11
N VAL A 80 -12.19 -16.19 -16.19
CA VAL A 80 -13.17 -16.67 -15.20
C VAL A 80 -12.50 -16.96 -13.86
N ILE A 81 -11.36 -17.66 -13.87
CA ILE A 81 -10.59 -18.00 -12.67
C ILE A 81 -10.10 -16.73 -11.97
N ASN A 82 -9.68 -15.71 -12.72
CA ASN A 82 -9.29 -14.42 -12.17
C ASN A 82 -10.42 -13.75 -11.37
N GLN A 83 -11.69 -13.87 -11.82
CA GLN A 83 -12.83 -13.36 -11.04
C GLN A 83 -13.12 -14.18 -9.78
N GLN A 84 -12.72 -15.44 -9.75
CA GLN A 84 -12.85 -16.34 -8.59
C GLN A 84 -11.71 -16.18 -7.59
N GLU A 85 -10.69 -15.38 -7.93
CA GLU A 85 -9.49 -15.14 -7.13
C GLU A 85 -8.68 -16.42 -6.80
N ASP A 86 -8.79 -17.46 -7.65
CA ASP A 86 -7.92 -18.65 -7.57
C ASP A 86 -6.59 -18.37 -8.27
N TRP A 87 -5.70 -17.72 -7.52
CA TRP A 87 -4.41 -17.26 -8.05
C TRP A 87 -3.49 -18.40 -8.45
N SER A 88 -3.58 -19.55 -7.79
CA SER A 88 -2.76 -20.71 -8.10
C SER A 88 -3.16 -21.34 -9.44
N GLU A 89 -4.48 -21.53 -9.67
CA GLU A 89 -4.98 -22.03 -10.93
C GLU A 89 -4.75 -21.04 -12.06
N LEU A 90 -4.96 -19.74 -11.79
CA LEU A 90 -4.70 -18.68 -12.76
C LEU A 90 -3.25 -18.69 -13.25
N GLU A 91 -2.27 -18.80 -12.34
CA GLU A 91 -0.84 -18.91 -12.68
C GLU A 91 -0.56 -20.17 -13.49
N SER A 92 -1.13 -21.31 -13.09
CA SER A 92 -0.98 -22.59 -13.81
C SER A 92 -1.47 -22.51 -15.27
N ILE A 93 -2.63 -21.92 -15.50
CA ILE A 93 -3.16 -21.68 -16.86
C ILE A 93 -2.23 -20.74 -17.63
N GLY A 94 -1.73 -19.68 -16.98
CA GLY A 94 -0.78 -18.77 -17.59
C GLY A 94 0.51 -19.46 -18.01
N GLN A 95 1.08 -20.33 -17.17
CA GLN A 95 2.27 -21.13 -17.50
C GLN A 95 2.03 -22.05 -18.70
N GLN A 96 0.89 -22.73 -18.76
CA GLN A 96 0.50 -23.53 -19.93
C GLN A 96 0.42 -22.71 -21.21
N LEU A 97 -0.10 -21.47 -21.12
CA LEU A 97 -0.10 -20.53 -22.24
C LEU A 97 1.31 -20.14 -22.67
N LEU A 98 2.22 -19.92 -21.72
CA LEU A 98 3.63 -19.60 -22.02
C LEU A 98 4.42 -20.79 -22.60
N GLU A 99 3.95 -22.03 -22.46
CA GLU A 99 4.51 -23.17 -23.18
C GLU A 99 4.19 -23.13 -24.68
N ASN A 100 3.10 -22.47 -25.06
CA ASN A 100 2.69 -22.30 -26.44
C ASN A 100 3.41 -21.11 -27.10
N GLU A 101 3.87 -21.27 -28.34
CA GLU A 101 4.60 -20.21 -29.07
C GLU A 101 3.79 -18.93 -29.20
N LYS A 102 2.48 -19.04 -29.50
CA LYS A 102 1.57 -17.89 -29.58
C LYS A 102 1.31 -17.23 -28.22
N GLY A 103 1.16 -18.02 -27.17
CA GLY A 103 0.98 -17.50 -25.80
C GLY A 103 2.16 -16.68 -25.33
N ARG A 104 3.40 -17.06 -25.71
CA ARG A 104 4.63 -16.31 -25.41
C ARG A 104 4.68 -14.93 -26.06
N GLU A 105 3.90 -14.70 -27.10
CA GLU A 105 3.80 -13.39 -27.73
C GLU A 105 2.79 -12.47 -27.04
N TRP A 106 2.01 -12.95 -26.08
CA TRP A 106 0.95 -12.16 -25.45
C TRP A 106 1.39 -11.48 -24.16
N VAL A 107 1.57 -10.16 -24.21
CA VAL A 107 1.84 -9.31 -23.03
C VAL A 107 0.87 -9.60 -21.87
N GLY A 108 -0.42 -9.80 -22.17
CA GLY A 108 -1.44 -10.11 -21.19
C GLY A 108 -1.21 -11.40 -20.39
N VAL A 109 -0.57 -12.42 -20.97
CA VAL A 109 -0.25 -13.67 -20.27
C VAL A 109 0.81 -13.44 -19.20
N TYR A 110 1.88 -12.72 -19.53
CA TYR A 110 2.91 -12.38 -18.54
C TYR A 110 2.37 -11.50 -17.41
N ARG A 111 1.53 -10.51 -17.74
CA ARG A 111 0.88 -9.66 -16.72
C ARG A 111 -0.03 -10.48 -15.82
N MET A 112 -0.78 -11.42 -16.38
CA MET A 112 -1.64 -12.32 -15.61
C MET A 112 -0.82 -13.22 -14.67
N CYS A 113 0.27 -13.84 -15.15
CA CYS A 113 1.16 -14.65 -14.33
C CYS A 113 1.83 -13.83 -13.23
N SER A 114 2.34 -12.64 -13.58
CA SER A 114 2.94 -11.70 -12.62
C SER A 114 1.95 -11.29 -11.52
N TRP A 115 0.72 -10.95 -11.90
CA TRP A 115 -0.34 -10.61 -10.96
C TRP A 115 -0.71 -11.78 -10.04
N ALA A 116 -0.88 -12.98 -10.60
CA ALA A 116 -1.18 -14.17 -9.83
C ALA A 116 -0.05 -14.52 -8.85
N ALA A 117 1.22 -14.40 -9.27
CA ALA A 117 2.38 -14.59 -8.41
C ALA A 117 2.44 -13.54 -7.29
N GLN A 118 2.15 -12.27 -7.57
CA GLN A 118 2.06 -11.20 -6.57
C GLN A 118 1.00 -11.51 -5.50
N LYS A 119 -0.19 -11.96 -5.91
CA LYS A 119 -1.27 -12.31 -4.98
C LYS A 119 -0.94 -13.50 -4.08
N GLN A 120 -0.03 -14.36 -4.51
CA GLN A 120 0.51 -15.47 -3.74
C GLN A 120 1.77 -15.09 -2.95
N GLU A 121 2.20 -13.83 -2.98
CA GLU A 121 3.47 -13.34 -2.42
C GLU A 121 4.70 -14.09 -2.95
N ALA A 122 4.60 -14.65 -4.14
CA ALA A 122 5.68 -15.39 -4.83
C ALA A 122 6.56 -14.43 -5.65
N TRP A 123 7.25 -13.55 -4.94
CA TRP A 123 7.96 -12.41 -5.50
C TRP A 123 9.06 -12.78 -6.49
N ASP A 124 9.77 -13.89 -6.28
CA ASP A 124 10.77 -14.39 -7.23
C ASP A 124 10.13 -14.74 -8.58
N ARG A 125 8.97 -15.43 -8.58
CA ARG A 125 8.24 -15.75 -9.80
C ARG A 125 7.68 -14.52 -10.46
N GLN A 126 7.16 -13.58 -9.67
CA GLN A 126 6.70 -12.30 -10.20
C GLN A 126 7.82 -11.57 -10.95
N LEU A 127 9.00 -11.49 -10.35
CA LEU A 127 10.16 -10.84 -10.99
C LEU A 127 10.53 -11.51 -12.30
N ASP A 128 10.54 -12.84 -12.32
CA ASP A 128 10.85 -13.62 -13.52
C ASP A 128 9.86 -13.32 -14.66
N TYR A 129 8.55 -13.32 -14.40
CA TYR A 129 7.54 -12.96 -15.39
C TYR A 129 7.68 -11.50 -15.89
N LEU A 130 7.96 -10.56 -15.00
CA LEU A 130 8.15 -9.16 -15.37
C LEU A 130 9.41 -8.97 -16.23
N GLN A 131 10.50 -9.67 -15.94
CA GLN A 131 11.72 -9.63 -16.74
C GLN A 131 11.52 -10.27 -18.12
N GLN A 132 10.80 -11.39 -18.21
CA GLN A 132 10.45 -11.97 -19.51
C GLN A 132 9.56 -11.04 -20.33
N LEU A 133 8.58 -10.39 -19.70
CA LEU A 133 7.75 -9.37 -20.33
C LEU A 133 8.60 -8.19 -20.83
N GLN A 134 9.56 -7.74 -20.04
CA GLN A 134 10.48 -6.68 -20.43
C GLN A 134 11.23 -7.03 -21.73
N GLN A 135 11.76 -8.26 -21.81
CA GLN A 135 12.45 -8.72 -23.02
C GLN A 135 11.52 -8.75 -24.24
N LEU A 136 10.28 -9.19 -24.07
CA LEU A 136 9.29 -9.20 -25.12
C LEU A 136 8.99 -7.78 -25.61
N MET A 137 8.72 -6.83 -24.71
CA MET A 137 8.41 -5.45 -25.05
C MET A 137 9.58 -4.73 -25.71
N ILE A 138 10.82 -4.95 -25.23
CA ILE A 138 12.04 -4.42 -25.87
C ILE A 138 12.17 -4.95 -27.30
N SER A 139 11.93 -6.25 -27.53
CA SER A 139 12.00 -6.85 -28.88
C SER A 139 11.00 -6.24 -29.87
N ARG A 140 9.96 -5.59 -29.37
CA ARG A 140 8.89 -4.92 -30.13
C ARG A 140 9.04 -3.39 -30.17
N GLU A 141 10.09 -2.86 -29.59
CA GLU A 141 10.30 -1.42 -29.46
C GLU A 141 9.16 -0.69 -28.71
N GLU A 142 8.50 -1.40 -27.75
CA GLU A 142 7.44 -0.84 -26.93
C GLU A 142 8.00 -0.11 -25.71
N ASP A 143 7.27 0.89 -25.19
CA ASP A 143 7.65 1.62 -23.97
C ASP A 143 7.57 0.71 -22.74
N ILE A 144 8.67 0.63 -22.00
CA ILE A 144 8.81 -0.24 -20.82
C ILE A 144 8.82 0.52 -19.48
N ARG A 145 8.68 1.85 -19.49
CA ARG A 145 8.86 2.68 -18.27
C ARG A 145 7.96 2.24 -17.12
N ASN A 146 6.68 1.99 -17.40
CA ASN A 146 5.75 1.53 -16.35
C ASN A 146 6.14 0.14 -15.83
N LEU A 147 6.58 -0.76 -16.69
CA LEU A 147 7.05 -2.09 -16.32
C LEU A 147 8.34 -2.02 -15.47
N GLN A 148 9.21 -1.07 -15.72
CA GLN A 148 10.42 -0.84 -14.92
C GLN A 148 10.09 -0.48 -13.47
N TRP A 149 9.02 0.27 -13.21
CA TRP A 149 8.54 0.52 -11.85
C TRP A 149 8.06 -0.75 -11.14
N ASP A 150 7.32 -1.62 -11.84
CA ASP A 150 6.87 -2.91 -11.31
C ASP A 150 8.07 -3.82 -10.96
N ILE A 151 9.06 -3.89 -11.86
CA ILE A 151 10.31 -4.65 -11.63
C ILE A 151 11.07 -4.08 -10.43
N MET A 152 11.20 -2.76 -10.34
CA MET A 152 11.91 -2.09 -9.25
C MET A 152 11.23 -2.32 -7.90
N ALA A 153 9.89 -2.29 -7.84
CA ALA A 153 9.13 -2.60 -6.63
C ALA A 153 9.36 -4.07 -6.20
N THR A 154 9.23 -5.00 -7.14
CA THR A 154 9.45 -6.43 -6.85
C THR A 154 10.91 -6.71 -6.45
N ALA A 155 11.87 -6.11 -7.14
CA ALA A 155 13.30 -6.21 -6.78
C ALA A 155 13.58 -5.63 -5.39
N SER A 156 12.92 -4.54 -5.00
CA SER A 156 13.04 -3.96 -3.65
C SER A 156 12.49 -4.90 -2.57
N ILE A 157 11.38 -5.60 -2.83
CA ILE A 157 10.84 -6.62 -1.92
C ILE A 157 11.84 -7.77 -1.74
N LEU A 158 12.50 -8.18 -2.83
CA LEU A 158 13.54 -9.22 -2.82
C LEU A 158 14.90 -8.71 -2.37
N GLN A 159 15.03 -7.42 -2.04
CA GLN A 159 16.26 -6.77 -1.64
C GLN A 159 17.40 -6.87 -2.67
N GLN A 160 17.05 -6.96 -3.95
CA GLN A 160 18.00 -6.98 -5.07
C GLN A 160 18.40 -5.54 -5.45
N TRP A 161 19.13 -4.88 -4.55
CA TRP A 161 19.44 -3.44 -4.63
C TRP A 161 20.23 -3.04 -5.86
N ASP A 162 21.08 -3.93 -6.37
CA ASP A 162 21.84 -3.67 -7.60
C ASP A 162 20.91 -3.54 -8.82
N LEU A 163 19.86 -4.39 -8.89
CA LEU A 163 18.84 -4.30 -9.92
C LEU A 163 18.01 -3.02 -9.77
N VAL A 164 17.65 -2.66 -8.52
CA VAL A 164 16.93 -1.40 -8.23
C VAL A 164 17.75 -0.20 -8.72
N ARG A 165 19.05 -0.15 -8.44
CA ARG A 165 19.95 0.94 -8.89
C ARG A 165 20.10 0.98 -10.39
N ALA A 166 20.22 -0.17 -11.05
CA ALA A 166 20.33 -0.25 -12.50
C ALA A 166 19.07 0.32 -13.17
N ILE A 167 17.88 -0.08 -12.72
CA ILE A 167 16.61 0.43 -13.28
C ILE A 167 16.43 1.92 -12.95
N ALA A 168 16.79 2.36 -11.73
CA ALA A 168 16.73 3.77 -11.36
C ALA A 168 17.58 4.62 -12.32
N ALA A 169 18.79 4.17 -12.67
CA ALA A 169 19.66 4.84 -13.64
C ALA A 169 19.04 4.90 -15.05
N GLU A 170 18.37 3.83 -15.50
CA GLU A 170 17.66 3.81 -16.78
C GLU A 170 16.45 4.78 -16.80
N LEU A 171 15.82 4.99 -15.64
CA LEU A 171 14.72 5.95 -15.45
C LEU A 171 15.20 7.38 -15.15
N GLU A 172 16.51 7.63 -15.21
CA GLU A 172 17.13 8.92 -14.89
C GLU A 172 16.86 9.38 -13.43
N ILE A 173 16.72 8.42 -12.53
CA ILE A 173 16.55 8.66 -11.08
C ILE A 173 17.94 8.68 -10.45
N GLU A 174 18.35 9.84 -9.95
CA GLU A 174 19.63 9.99 -9.25
C GLU A 174 19.56 9.33 -7.86
N LEU A 175 20.48 8.40 -7.61
CA LEU A 175 20.71 7.77 -6.33
C LEU A 175 22.14 8.03 -5.86
N THR A 176 22.34 8.18 -4.57
CA THR A 176 23.68 8.25 -4.00
C THR A 176 24.48 6.99 -4.34
N GLU A 177 25.73 7.15 -4.72
CA GLU A 177 26.62 6.03 -4.99
C GLU A 177 26.75 5.14 -3.74
N GLY A 178 26.69 3.82 -3.94
CA GLY A 178 26.80 2.85 -2.87
C GLY A 178 26.27 1.48 -3.28
N GLU A 179 26.48 0.51 -2.42
CA GLU A 179 25.96 -0.86 -2.54
C GLU A 179 24.90 -1.12 -1.48
N GLY A 180 24.04 -2.12 -1.71
CA GLY A 180 23.05 -2.55 -0.74
C GLY A 180 21.84 -1.62 -0.58
N PHE A 181 21.27 -1.63 0.62
CA PHE A 181 20.03 -0.94 0.97
C PHE A 181 20.09 0.57 0.67
N ILE A 182 18.99 1.11 0.11
CA ILE A 182 18.85 2.52 -0.22
C ILE A 182 18.10 3.21 0.93
N ASP A 183 18.76 4.17 1.60
CA ASP A 183 18.17 4.94 2.71
C ASP A 183 18.51 6.43 2.52
N GLU A 184 17.71 7.09 1.68
CA GLU A 184 17.83 8.51 1.36
C GLU A 184 16.60 9.28 1.87
N LYS A 185 16.72 10.61 1.99
CA LYS A 185 15.60 11.45 2.42
C LYS A 185 15.04 12.23 1.24
N TRP A 186 13.97 11.70 0.63
CA TRP A 186 13.40 12.32 -0.57
C TRP A 186 12.19 13.23 -0.31
N GLY A 187 11.45 12.98 0.74
CA GLY A 187 10.26 13.76 1.07
C GLY A 187 9.24 12.93 1.84
N LEU A 188 8.13 13.57 2.19
CA LEU A 188 7.04 12.93 2.90
C LEU A 188 6.01 12.37 1.93
N LEU A 189 5.39 11.26 2.32
CA LEU A 189 4.28 10.65 1.63
C LEU A 189 3.36 9.92 2.64
N ASN A 190 2.19 9.50 2.19
CA ASN A 190 1.31 8.63 2.95
C ASN A 190 1.36 7.21 2.38
N ILE A 191 1.41 6.23 3.25
CA ILE A 191 1.27 4.82 2.90
C ILE A 191 -0.08 4.30 3.38
N ARG A 192 -0.82 3.68 2.46
CA ARG A 192 -2.08 3.01 2.75
C ARG A 192 -1.85 1.54 3.02
N PHE A 193 -2.22 1.10 4.22
CA PHE A 193 -2.30 -0.31 4.60
C PHE A 193 -3.75 -0.80 4.53
N ARG A 194 -3.92 -2.09 4.31
CA ARG A 194 -5.21 -2.77 4.45
C ARG A 194 -5.18 -3.63 5.72
N GLU A 195 -5.91 -3.19 6.75
CA GLU A 195 -5.91 -3.80 8.07
C GLU A 195 -7.35 -4.05 8.54
N ASN A 196 -7.63 -5.22 9.07
CA ASN A 196 -8.95 -5.57 9.61
C ASN A 196 -10.12 -5.17 8.69
N TYR A 197 -9.94 -5.35 7.35
CA TYR A 197 -10.89 -4.95 6.29
C TYR A 197 -11.08 -3.43 6.12
N GLU A 198 -10.27 -2.60 6.79
CA GLU A 198 -10.25 -1.15 6.65
C GLU A 198 -8.95 -0.68 5.98
N TYR A 199 -9.00 0.53 5.41
CA TYR A 199 -7.79 1.20 4.95
C TYR A 199 -7.32 2.17 6.03
N ARG A 200 -6.02 2.09 6.36
CA ARG A 200 -5.32 3.00 7.25
C ARG A 200 -4.20 3.70 6.50
N TYR A 201 -3.92 4.92 6.93
CA TYR A 201 -2.96 5.81 6.28
C TYR A 201 -1.95 6.24 7.33
N TYR A 202 -0.67 6.13 6.99
CA TYR A 202 0.42 6.52 7.89
C TYR A 202 1.39 7.42 7.15
N TYR A 203 1.83 8.49 7.80
CA TYR A 203 2.92 9.30 7.29
C TYR A 203 4.20 8.51 7.23
N ALA A 204 4.92 8.68 6.13
CA ALA A 204 6.18 8.01 5.89
C ALA A 204 7.21 8.96 5.26
N GLN A 205 8.47 8.72 5.57
CA GLN A 205 9.60 9.32 4.86
C GLN A 205 9.95 8.44 3.68
N ARG A 206 9.85 8.96 2.47
CA ARG A 206 10.36 8.25 1.27
C ARG A 206 11.88 8.15 1.38
N ILE A 207 12.43 6.95 1.24
CA ILE A 207 13.84 6.65 1.41
C ILE A 207 14.50 6.06 0.17
N GLY A 208 13.74 5.83 -0.87
CA GLY A 208 14.20 5.33 -2.17
C GLY A 208 13.10 5.42 -3.22
N PRO A 209 13.33 4.90 -4.44
CA PRO A 209 12.40 5.02 -5.55
C PRO A 209 10.99 4.50 -5.24
N VAL A 210 10.89 3.36 -4.53
CA VAL A 210 9.64 2.68 -4.17
C VAL A 210 9.63 2.19 -2.72
N THR A 211 10.50 2.77 -1.87
CA THR A 211 10.63 2.41 -0.46
C THR A 211 10.36 3.60 0.44
N ALA A 212 9.75 3.33 1.59
CA ALA A 212 9.47 4.35 2.59
C ALA A 212 9.63 3.80 4.02
N ARG A 213 10.00 4.68 4.95
CA ARG A 213 10.05 4.43 6.39
C ARG A 213 8.82 5.06 7.02
N ILE A 214 8.01 4.28 7.72
CA ILE A 214 6.84 4.79 8.45
C ILE A 214 7.33 5.64 9.63
N ILE A 215 6.84 6.88 9.71
CA ILE A 215 7.22 7.82 10.78
C ILE A 215 6.07 8.14 11.73
N GLU A 216 4.85 7.74 11.40
CA GLU A 216 3.69 7.94 12.26
C GLU A 216 3.41 6.68 13.09
N PRO A 217 3.35 6.79 14.44
CA PRO A 217 3.01 5.65 15.28
C PRO A 217 1.53 5.32 15.21
N THR A 218 1.19 4.05 15.38
CA THR A 218 -0.19 3.59 15.49
C THR A 218 -0.77 3.95 16.85
N TYR A 219 -1.84 4.75 16.88
CA TYR A 219 -2.47 5.20 18.13
C TYR A 219 -3.45 4.19 18.73
N ARG A 220 -4.06 3.38 17.88
CA ARG A 220 -5.11 2.43 18.27
C ARG A 220 -4.51 1.07 18.58
N THR A 221 -4.95 0.46 19.67
CA THR A 221 -4.47 -0.86 20.13
C THR A 221 -5.01 -2.03 19.31
N ASP A 222 -6.08 -1.83 18.56
CA ASP A 222 -6.68 -2.83 17.67
C ASP A 222 -5.98 -2.94 16.32
N PHE A 223 -4.97 -2.11 16.08
CA PHE A 223 -4.12 -2.14 14.88
C PHE A 223 -2.65 -2.40 15.21
N PRO A 224 -1.91 -3.06 14.32
CA PRO A 224 -0.48 -3.29 14.52
C PRO A 224 0.30 -1.97 14.53
N GLN A 225 1.43 -1.97 15.24
CA GLN A 225 2.38 -0.86 15.19
C GLN A 225 3.19 -0.92 13.90
N HIS A 226 3.30 0.22 13.22
CA HIS A 226 4.08 0.36 11.97
C HIS A 226 5.25 1.32 12.07
N VAL A 227 5.38 2.10 13.14
CA VAL A 227 6.46 3.08 13.24
C VAL A 227 7.83 2.42 13.01
N ASP A 228 8.66 3.08 12.21
CA ASP A 228 10.00 2.63 11.78
C ASP A 228 10.00 1.39 10.85
N GLU A 229 8.85 0.87 10.45
CA GLU A 229 8.81 -0.14 9.38
C GLU A 229 9.34 0.44 8.07
N ILE A 230 10.08 -0.40 7.35
CA ILE A 230 10.43 -0.11 5.96
C ILE A 230 9.52 -0.93 5.06
N VAL A 231 8.81 -0.22 4.21
CA VAL A 231 7.85 -0.79 3.28
C VAL A 231 8.27 -0.54 1.84
N VAL A 232 7.89 -1.45 0.96
CA VAL A 232 7.83 -1.23 -0.47
C VAL A 232 6.39 -0.86 -0.83
N PHE A 233 6.23 0.17 -1.61
CA PHE A 233 4.93 0.66 -2.06
C PHE A 233 4.78 0.56 -3.57
N ASP A 234 3.52 0.49 -4.02
CA ASP A 234 3.15 0.54 -5.43
C ASP A 234 3.51 1.92 -6.00
N ALA A 235 4.16 1.95 -7.15
CA ALA A 235 4.54 3.21 -7.79
C ALA A 235 3.32 4.01 -8.31
N GLU A 236 2.15 3.38 -8.44
CA GLU A 236 0.91 4.05 -8.82
C GLU A 236 0.37 4.87 -7.64
N MET A 237 0.29 6.19 -7.86
CA MET A 237 -0.25 7.12 -6.86
C MET A 237 -1.77 7.00 -6.76
N LEU A 238 -2.28 6.86 -5.54
CA LEU A 238 -3.70 6.62 -5.26
C LEU A 238 -4.55 7.89 -5.16
N ASN A 239 -3.91 9.06 -5.05
CA ASN A 239 -4.57 10.36 -5.03
C ASN A 239 -4.10 11.21 -6.19
N THR A 240 -4.97 12.10 -6.67
CA THR A 240 -4.66 12.99 -7.79
C THR A 240 -3.91 14.22 -7.29
N ARG A 241 -2.79 14.54 -7.93
CA ARG A 241 -2.05 15.77 -7.65
C ARG A 241 -2.90 16.97 -8.04
N PRO A 242 -3.09 17.97 -7.16
CA PRO A 242 -3.81 19.19 -7.48
C PRO A 242 -3.16 19.95 -8.65
N GLU A 243 -3.97 20.62 -9.46
CA GLU A 243 -3.48 21.49 -10.53
C GLU A 243 -2.99 22.84 -10.00
N ASP A 244 -3.60 23.35 -8.93
CA ASP A 244 -3.27 24.63 -8.32
C ASP A 244 -1.96 24.56 -7.52
N GLU A 245 -1.04 25.50 -7.77
CA GLU A 245 0.28 25.54 -7.13
C GLU A 245 0.21 25.75 -5.59
N GLU A 246 -0.80 26.45 -5.10
CA GLU A 246 -0.99 26.66 -3.65
C GLU A 246 -1.36 25.35 -2.96
N ASP A 247 -2.29 24.58 -3.54
CA ASP A 247 -2.71 23.28 -3.02
C ASP A 247 -1.57 22.24 -3.13
N GLN A 248 -0.69 22.37 -4.13
CA GLN A 248 0.47 21.50 -4.28
C GLN A 248 1.48 21.62 -3.13
N LYS A 249 1.56 22.78 -2.45
CA LYS A 249 2.50 22.99 -1.33
C LYS A 249 2.17 22.09 -0.13
N ASN A 250 0.89 21.78 0.05
CA ASN A 250 0.39 20.93 1.14
C ASN A 250 0.05 19.51 0.68
N PHE A 251 0.27 19.20 -0.59
CA PHE A 251 -0.06 17.90 -1.15
C PHE A 251 0.91 16.83 -0.68
N THR A 252 0.37 15.78 -0.07
CA THR A 252 1.14 14.60 0.31
C THR A 252 0.71 13.43 -0.59
N PRO A 253 1.61 12.87 -1.41
CA PRO A 253 1.32 11.72 -2.25
C PRO A 253 0.89 10.52 -1.41
N LEU A 254 -0.07 9.73 -1.92
CA LEU A 254 -0.59 8.53 -1.30
C LEU A 254 -0.28 7.32 -2.16
N TYR A 255 0.31 6.28 -1.55
CA TYR A 255 0.65 5.03 -2.22
C TYR A 255 0.14 3.81 -1.44
N GLY A 256 -0.07 2.70 -2.14
CA GLY A 256 -0.45 1.42 -1.52
C GLY A 256 0.78 0.66 -1.00
N CYS A 257 0.74 0.16 0.23
CA CYS A 257 1.75 -0.76 0.73
C CYS A 257 1.66 -2.09 -0.03
N LEU A 258 2.77 -2.53 -0.62
CA LEU A 258 2.91 -3.86 -1.22
C LEU A 258 3.43 -4.87 -0.19
N LYS A 259 4.49 -4.51 0.52
CA LYS A 259 5.14 -5.40 1.49
C LYS A 259 5.97 -4.62 2.50
N THR A 260 5.91 -5.02 3.77
CA THR A 260 6.91 -4.63 4.77
C THR A 260 8.16 -5.52 4.60
N ILE A 261 9.31 -4.89 4.37
CA ILE A 261 10.61 -5.59 4.20
C ILE A 261 11.47 -5.55 5.45
N ILE A 262 11.27 -4.56 6.31
CA ILE A 262 11.88 -4.49 7.64
C ILE A 262 10.75 -4.18 8.63
N PRO A 263 10.41 -5.12 9.51
CA PRO A 263 9.34 -4.92 10.50
C PRO A 263 9.80 -3.97 11.61
N THR A 264 8.84 -3.34 12.28
CA THR A 264 9.10 -2.49 13.43
C THR A 264 9.62 -3.28 14.64
N GLU A 265 10.57 -2.71 15.36
CA GLU A 265 11.00 -3.21 16.68
C GLU A 265 10.19 -2.60 17.84
N TYR A 266 9.36 -1.61 17.56
CA TYR A 266 8.55 -0.91 18.57
C TYR A 266 7.30 -1.68 18.99
N GLY A 267 6.93 -1.54 20.26
CA GLY A 267 5.69 -2.05 20.83
C GLY A 267 4.52 -1.09 20.65
N GLU A 268 3.50 -1.24 21.48
CA GLU A 268 2.32 -0.36 21.51
C GLU A 268 2.71 1.09 21.76
N SER A 269 1.90 1.99 21.23
CA SER A 269 2.05 3.43 21.46
C SER A 269 1.25 3.89 22.67
N TRP A 270 1.84 4.81 23.43
CA TRP A 270 1.27 5.37 24.63
C TRP A 270 1.08 6.86 24.50
N PHE A 271 -0.15 7.32 24.65
CA PHE A 271 -0.49 8.73 24.66
C PHE A 271 -0.08 9.36 26.00
N CYS A 272 0.58 10.50 25.92
CA CYS A 272 0.99 11.30 27.05
C CYS A 272 0.56 12.76 26.85
N GLU A 273 0.09 13.40 27.92
CA GLU A 273 -0.44 14.75 27.87
C GLU A 273 -0.09 15.51 29.16
N GLY A 274 0.23 16.79 29.07
CA GLY A 274 0.55 17.59 30.22
C GLY A 274 0.92 19.04 29.94
N VAL A 275 1.11 19.77 31.02
CA VAL A 275 1.61 21.15 30.96
C VAL A 275 3.09 21.15 30.59
N MET A 276 3.51 22.06 29.71
CA MET A 276 4.90 22.21 29.27
C MET A 276 5.81 22.49 30.47
N PRO A 277 6.81 21.64 30.76
CA PRO A 277 7.65 21.79 31.95
C PRO A 277 8.67 22.95 31.85
N GLY A 278 8.89 23.46 30.66
CA GLY A 278 9.94 24.39 30.29
C GLY A 278 10.88 23.76 29.28
N GLU A 279 11.53 24.61 28.49
CA GLU A 279 12.33 24.16 27.34
C GLU A 279 13.48 23.23 27.72
N GLU A 280 14.23 23.58 28.81
CA GLU A 280 15.36 22.78 29.28
C GLU A 280 14.94 21.37 29.71
N GLN A 281 13.91 21.28 30.56
CA GLN A 281 13.39 20.00 31.06
C GLN A 281 12.76 19.15 29.93
N PHE A 282 12.08 19.81 29.02
CA PHE A 282 11.49 19.13 27.86
C PHE A 282 12.54 18.54 26.91
N ASN A 283 13.59 19.30 26.62
CA ASN A 283 14.71 18.85 25.79
C ASN A 283 15.47 17.69 26.46
N ALA A 284 15.72 17.77 27.76
CA ALA A 284 16.33 16.69 28.52
C ALA A 284 15.47 15.40 28.48
N PHE A 285 14.16 15.55 28.62
CA PHE A 285 13.21 14.43 28.50
C PHE A 285 13.28 13.76 27.14
N ARG A 286 13.22 14.54 26.07
CA ARG A 286 13.30 14.01 24.69
C ARG A 286 14.62 13.29 24.43
N GLU A 287 15.74 13.86 24.92
CA GLU A 287 17.03 13.21 24.77
C GLU A 287 17.11 11.90 25.54
N ALA A 288 16.57 11.85 26.76
CA ALA A 288 16.51 10.63 27.55
C ALA A 288 15.66 9.52 26.92
N LEU A 289 14.58 9.88 26.19
CA LEU A 289 13.83 8.92 25.39
C LEU A 289 14.66 8.41 24.21
N ARG A 290 15.35 9.31 23.51
CA ARG A 290 16.21 8.98 22.38
C ARG A 290 17.37 8.05 22.76
N GLU A 291 18.04 8.29 23.89
CA GLU A 291 19.10 7.44 24.42
C GLU A 291 18.64 6.01 24.73
N ARG A 292 17.34 5.86 25.04
CA ARG A 292 16.69 4.55 25.26
C ARG A 292 16.14 3.91 24.00
N ASN A 293 16.34 4.56 22.85
CA ASN A 293 15.75 4.18 21.58
C ASN A 293 14.22 4.12 21.64
N TRP A 294 13.59 5.05 22.38
CA TRP A 294 12.14 5.20 22.40
C TRP A 294 11.70 6.20 21.34
N TYR A 295 10.67 5.83 20.61
CA TYR A 295 10.08 6.70 19.61
C TYR A 295 9.23 7.77 20.27
N TYR A 296 9.34 9.00 19.80
CA TYR A 296 8.58 10.16 20.25
C TYR A 296 7.93 10.86 19.06
N TRP A 297 6.61 11.09 19.14
CA TRP A 297 5.83 11.77 18.12
C TRP A 297 4.94 12.84 18.74
N SER A 298 5.21 14.13 18.42
CA SER A 298 4.41 15.25 18.91
C SER A 298 3.21 15.49 17.99
N ASN A 299 2.04 15.71 18.59
CA ASN A 299 0.81 16.01 17.89
C ASN A 299 0.19 17.35 18.28
N SER A 300 0.64 17.95 19.38
CA SER A 300 0.16 19.27 19.81
C SER A 300 0.69 20.37 18.90
N ASN A 301 -0.15 21.37 18.68
CA ASN A 301 0.26 22.66 18.13
C ASN A 301 0.74 23.60 19.25
N ASP A 302 1.33 24.72 18.86
CA ASP A 302 1.89 25.71 19.81
C ASP A 302 0.81 26.43 20.65
N ASP A 303 -0.44 26.41 20.19
CA ASP A 303 -1.58 27.09 20.88
C ASP A 303 -2.29 26.15 21.87
N TYR A 304 -1.83 24.90 22.03
CA TYR A 304 -2.45 23.96 22.94
C TYR A 304 -2.21 24.34 24.40
N THR A 305 -3.30 24.44 25.18
CA THR A 305 -3.25 24.84 26.60
C THR A 305 -4.13 23.96 27.48
N LEU A 306 -3.74 23.82 28.74
CA LEU A 306 -4.50 23.18 29.81
C LEU A 306 -4.78 24.19 30.94
N THR A 307 -5.83 23.96 31.72
CA THR A 307 -6.20 24.81 32.87
C THR A 307 -6.11 24.01 34.16
N ASP A 308 -5.36 24.49 35.16
CA ASP A 308 -5.27 23.86 36.46
C ASP A 308 -6.47 24.26 37.34
N SER A 309 -7.45 23.38 37.48
CA SER A 309 -8.68 23.61 38.27
C SER A 309 -8.41 23.95 39.74
N HIS A 310 -7.26 23.58 40.28
CA HIS A 310 -6.89 23.91 41.66
C HIS A 310 -6.51 25.40 41.86
N GLN A 311 -6.33 26.16 40.78
CA GLN A 311 -6.08 27.60 40.83
C GLN A 311 -7.34 28.45 40.93
N GLY A 312 -8.54 27.82 40.92
CA GLY A 312 -9.83 28.49 41.03
C GLY A 312 -10.38 29.01 39.68
N GLU A 313 -11.48 29.78 39.75
CA GLU A 313 -12.23 30.24 38.56
C GLU A 313 -11.43 31.19 37.65
N ASP A 314 -10.43 31.88 38.18
CA ASP A 314 -9.55 32.83 37.44
C ASP A 314 -8.26 32.16 36.93
N ALA A 315 -8.18 30.83 36.91
CA ALA A 315 -7.00 30.09 36.46
C ALA A 315 -6.60 30.47 35.02
N GLN A 316 -5.34 30.84 34.86
CA GLN A 316 -4.81 31.18 33.54
C GLN A 316 -4.47 29.91 32.76
N PRO A 317 -4.73 29.89 31.42
CA PRO A 317 -4.29 28.79 30.58
C PRO A 317 -2.75 28.59 30.65
N LEU A 318 -2.34 27.34 30.77
CA LEU A 318 -0.94 26.95 30.82
C LEU A 318 -0.55 26.34 29.47
N PRO A 319 0.58 26.75 28.85
CA PRO A 319 1.08 26.05 27.66
C PRO A 319 1.19 24.57 27.91
N ALA A 320 0.66 23.79 27.03
CA ALA A 320 0.57 22.34 27.19
C ALA A 320 0.98 21.60 25.90
N PHE A 321 1.16 20.32 26.02
CA PHE A 321 1.53 19.47 24.91
C PHE A 321 0.97 18.07 25.09
N TYR A 322 0.74 17.40 23.97
CA TYR A 322 0.46 15.99 23.94
C TYR A 322 1.28 15.30 22.86
N PHE A 323 1.64 14.06 23.12
CA PHE A 323 2.50 13.30 22.27
C PHE A 323 2.26 11.80 22.46
N VAL A 324 2.86 11.04 21.60
CA VAL A 324 2.86 9.58 21.68
C VAL A 324 4.28 9.08 21.80
N ILE A 325 4.47 8.07 22.63
CA ILE A 325 5.72 7.32 22.72
C ILE A 325 5.48 5.86 22.34
N SER A 326 6.52 5.25 21.77
CA SER A 326 6.59 3.80 21.58
C SER A 326 7.96 3.33 22.03
N ALA A 327 8.00 2.39 22.96
CA ALA A 327 9.21 1.74 23.41
C ALA A 327 9.49 0.47 22.60
N PRO A 328 10.72 -0.03 22.53
CA PRO A 328 11.01 -1.35 21.95
C PRO A 328 10.13 -2.44 22.58
N ARG A 329 9.73 -3.43 21.80
CA ARG A 329 8.83 -4.54 22.24
C ARG A 329 9.37 -5.32 23.43
N SER A 330 10.68 -5.26 23.66
CA SER A 330 11.32 -5.91 24.82
C SER A 330 11.10 -5.18 26.14
N VAL A 331 10.62 -3.93 26.12
CA VAL A 331 10.39 -3.12 27.33
C VAL A 331 8.99 -3.36 27.83
N SER A 332 8.85 -3.75 29.11
CA SER A 332 7.55 -4.01 29.70
C SER A 332 6.77 -2.72 29.98
N LYS A 333 5.42 -2.81 30.01
CA LYS A 333 4.56 -1.65 30.35
C LYS A 333 4.91 -1.05 31.72
N GLY A 334 5.26 -1.89 32.69
CA GLY A 334 5.71 -1.44 34.01
C GLY A 334 7.04 -0.68 33.97
N ASP A 335 7.99 -1.11 33.14
CA ASP A 335 9.25 -0.40 32.98
C ASP A 335 9.06 0.92 32.26
N ILE A 336 8.13 0.99 31.28
CA ILE A 336 7.77 2.25 30.62
C ILE A 336 7.18 3.23 31.63
N ASP A 337 6.17 2.80 32.42
CA ASP A 337 5.54 3.61 33.45
C ASP A 337 6.58 4.13 34.46
N LYS A 338 7.42 3.24 34.98
CA LYS A 338 8.49 3.60 35.92
C LYS A 338 9.47 4.62 35.32
N THR A 339 9.91 4.41 34.08
CA THR A 339 10.83 5.32 33.40
C THR A 339 10.23 6.71 33.21
N LEU A 340 8.96 6.79 32.80
CA LEU A 340 8.28 8.09 32.66
C LEU A 340 8.17 8.81 34.01
N HIS A 341 7.87 8.08 35.09
CA HIS A 341 7.88 8.67 36.45
C HIS A 341 9.25 9.21 36.83
N GLU A 342 10.31 8.46 36.56
CA GLU A 342 11.70 8.92 36.84
C GLU A 342 12.06 10.15 36.03
N LEU A 343 11.75 10.20 34.75
CA LEU A 343 12.08 11.30 33.85
C LEU A 343 11.29 12.59 34.11
N THR A 344 10.12 12.48 34.75
CA THR A 344 9.24 13.63 35.03
C THR A 344 9.10 13.96 36.49
N ALA A 345 9.93 13.35 37.38
CA ALA A 345 9.83 13.47 38.82
C ALA A 345 9.97 14.95 39.33
N ASP A 346 10.81 15.72 38.67
CA ASP A 346 11.12 17.12 39.05
C ASP A 346 10.21 18.13 38.29
N TRP A 347 9.22 17.68 37.53
CA TRP A 347 8.34 18.60 36.82
C TRP A 347 7.34 19.25 37.78
N LYS A 348 7.16 20.55 37.62
CA LYS A 348 6.19 21.34 38.42
C LYS A 348 4.76 20.86 38.26
N HIS A 349 4.39 20.49 37.03
CA HIS A 349 3.08 19.94 36.66
C HIS A 349 3.26 18.50 36.20
N PRO A 350 2.47 17.55 36.72
CA PRO A 350 2.62 16.15 36.35
C PRO A 350 2.18 15.89 34.92
N LEU A 351 2.85 14.97 34.24
CA LEU A 351 2.45 14.41 32.95
C LEU A 351 1.45 13.27 33.16
N CYS A 352 0.45 13.13 32.30
CA CYS A 352 -0.56 12.09 32.32
C CYS A 352 -0.30 11.06 31.22
N TRP A 353 -0.38 9.77 31.57
CA TRP A 353 -0.38 8.60 30.66
C TRP A 353 -1.32 7.53 31.18
N TRP A 354 -2.58 7.90 31.37
CA TRP A 354 -3.60 7.12 32.07
C TRP A 354 -3.72 5.66 31.55
N ARG A 355 -3.77 5.45 30.23
CA ARG A 355 -3.93 4.11 29.66
C ARG A 355 -2.73 3.21 30.00
N LEU A 356 -1.52 3.71 29.88
CA LEU A 356 -0.32 2.96 30.24
C LEU A 356 -0.32 2.58 31.73
N ALA A 357 -0.61 3.53 32.60
CA ALA A 357 -0.65 3.30 34.03
C ALA A 357 -1.66 2.22 34.41
N LYS A 358 -2.86 2.26 33.81
CA LYS A 358 -3.90 1.24 33.97
C LYS A 358 -3.42 -0.15 33.53
N GLU A 359 -2.84 -0.25 32.35
CA GLU A 359 -2.39 -1.52 31.79
C GLU A 359 -1.11 -2.05 32.44
N ALA A 360 -0.28 -1.18 33.02
CA ALA A 360 0.85 -1.54 33.87
C ALA A 360 0.43 -2.01 35.27
N GLY A 361 -0.85 -1.80 35.65
CA GLY A 361 -1.35 -2.10 37.00
C GLY A 361 -0.77 -1.19 38.08
N ALA A 362 -0.36 0.03 37.71
CA ALA A 362 0.35 0.96 38.59
C ALA A 362 -0.25 2.38 38.46
N ASN A 363 -0.56 3.00 39.61
CA ASN A 363 -0.88 4.43 39.69
C ASN A 363 -2.08 4.94 38.85
N GLU A 364 -3.02 4.09 38.43
CA GLU A 364 -4.19 4.50 37.64
C GLU A 364 -4.93 5.68 38.29
N GLU A 365 -5.23 5.57 39.62
CA GLU A 365 -5.94 6.63 40.38
C GLU A 365 -5.20 7.98 40.33
N LYS A 366 -3.86 7.96 40.35
CA LYS A 366 -3.04 9.17 40.25
C LYS A 366 -3.25 9.86 38.90
N HIS A 367 -3.24 9.08 37.79
CA HIS A 367 -3.44 9.64 36.45
C HIS A 367 -4.88 10.08 36.20
N VAL A 368 -5.88 9.44 36.80
CA VAL A 368 -7.27 9.92 36.83
C VAL A 368 -7.34 11.28 37.51
N ALA A 369 -6.73 11.42 38.70
CA ALA A 369 -6.70 12.70 39.41
C ALA A 369 -5.97 13.81 38.65
N ILE A 370 -4.90 13.49 37.91
CA ILE A 370 -4.21 14.45 37.01
C ILE A 370 -5.13 14.87 35.89
N SER A 371 -5.80 13.92 35.22
CA SER A 371 -6.74 14.19 34.13
C SER A 371 -7.90 15.10 34.58
N GLU A 372 -8.52 14.79 35.72
CA GLU A 372 -9.59 15.63 36.31
C GLU A 372 -9.12 17.03 36.67
N ARG A 373 -7.90 17.13 37.22
CA ARG A 373 -7.33 18.45 37.62
C ARG A 373 -7.07 19.37 36.41
N TYR A 374 -6.62 18.84 35.30
CA TYR A 374 -6.24 19.64 34.12
C TYR A 374 -7.27 19.60 33.00
N GLY A 375 -8.36 18.83 33.13
CA GLY A 375 -9.43 18.74 32.11
C GLY A 375 -8.97 18.00 30.85
N MET A 376 -8.15 16.95 31.02
CA MET A 376 -7.61 16.10 29.93
C MET A 376 -8.59 14.99 29.50
#